data_edf4fb365544f1da9efb85ddbb8cc0e3
#
_entry.id   edf4fb365544f1da9efb85ddbb8cc0e3
#
_cell.length_a   1.000
_cell.length_b   1.000
_cell.length_c   1.000
_cell.angle_alpha   90.00
_cell.angle_beta   90.00
_cell.angle_gamma   90.00
#
_symmetry.space_group_name_H-M   'P 1'
#
loop_
_entity.id
_entity.type
_entity.pdbx_description
1 polymer ?
#
loop_
_entity_poly.entity_id
_entity_poly.type
_entity_poly.pdbx_seq_one_letter_code
_entity_poly.pdbx_strand_id
1 'polypeptide(L)'
;GHMVSKFLIYKGAEVITTDCRWSTSCFKNTTQNFDGDYIVNCVGAIHQRTNQFDINWELPQWLDENTNCKIIHPGTDCEMDDDDYGNSKRIASEWIKSSGQNTKIIKTSILGPELNTKASLMEWFLSQTGDVNGYSECYWNGNTTLTWAKFCLHLMYNWESEEVETILEGERVSKYQLLLTLKEVYNRHDIYVKPVDKPIINKCLEGNFKTSNLKSQLIDLQYFTNA
;
A
#
# COMPACT_ATOMS: atom_id res chain seq x y z
N GLY A 1 0.70 2.12 7.79
CA GLY A 1 1.62 1.90 8.92
C GLY A 1 1.19 0.78 9.86
N HIS A 2 -0.03 0.81 10.39
CA HIS A 2 -0.45 -0.11 11.47
C HIS A 2 -0.31 -1.61 11.13
N MET A 3 -0.65 -2.01 9.90
CA MET A 3 -0.52 -3.42 9.47
C MET A 3 0.95 -3.85 9.43
N VAL A 4 1.82 -2.98 8.92
CA VAL A 4 3.27 -3.24 8.87
C VAL A 4 3.84 -3.39 10.27
N SER A 5 3.54 -2.43 11.16
CA SER A 5 4.00 -2.48 12.55
C SER A 5 3.51 -3.74 13.26
N LYS A 6 2.19 -4.06 13.18
CA LYS A 6 1.62 -5.28 13.77
C LYS A 6 2.32 -6.54 13.24
N PHE A 7 2.55 -6.62 11.93
CA PHE A 7 3.18 -7.79 11.31
C PHE A 7 4.66 -7.94 11.67
N LEU A 8 5.44 -6.86 11.63
CA LEU A 8 6.87 -6.92 11.97
C LEU A 8 7.08 -7.26 13.46
N ILE A 9 6.28 -6.68 14.36
CA ILE A 9 6.30 -7.05 15.80
C ILE A 9 5.94 -8.54 15.97
N TYR A 10 4.90 -9.03 15.30
CA TYR A 10 4.54 -10.46 15.33
C TYR A 10 5.67 -11.36 14.85
N LYS A 11 6.54 -10.88 13.96
CA LYS A 11 7.73 -11.59 13.47
C LYS A 11 8.97 -11.41 14.34
N GLY A 12 8.85 -10.71 15.47
CA GLY A 12 9.91 -10.52 16.44
C GLY A 12 10.86 -9.36 16.14
N ALA A 13 10.51 -8.47 15.21
CA ALA A 13 11.27 -7.26 14.98
C ALA A 13 11.01 -6.23 16.09
N GLU A 14 12.05 -5.49 16.47
CA GLU A 14 11.90 -4.27 17.27
C GLU A 14 11.37 -3.16 16.35
N VAL A 15 10.21 -2.59 16.66
CA VAL A 15 9.55 -1.59 15.82
C VAL A 15 9.29 -0.33 16.61
N ILE A 16 9.85 0.76 16.13
CA ILE A 16 9.61 2.11 16.66
C ILE A 16 8.67 2.83 15.67
N THR A 17 7.59 3.41 16.19
CA THR A 17 6.67 4.24 15.41
C THR A 17 6.76 5.69 15.87
N THR A 18 6.52 6.64 14.96
CA THR A 18 6.47 8.06 15.30
C THR A 18 5.13 8.67 14.89
N ASP A 19 4.57 9.51 15.77
CA ASP A 19 3.40 10.34 15.51
C ASP A 19 3.80 11.77 15.10
N CYS A 20 5.09 12.04 15.00
CA CYS A 20 5.59 13.34 14.55
C CYS A 20 5.18 13.59 13.10
N ARG A 21 4.64 14.78 12.83
CA ARG A 21 4.29 15.18 11.47
C ARG A 21 5.53 15.51 10.65
N TRP A 22 5.52 15.13 9.38
CA TRP A 22 6.48 15.60 8.38
C TRP A 22 6.67 17.13 8.47
N SER A 23 7.83 17.63 8.15
CA SER A 23 8.26 19.04 8.26
C SER A 23 8.49 19.58 9.68
N THR A 24 8.12 18.87 10.73
CA THR A 24 8.43 19.32 12.11
C THR A 24 9.84 18.92 12.52
N SER A 25 10.43 19.71 13.44
CA SER A 25 11.72 19.35 14.05
C SER A 25 11.65 18.01 14.79
N CYS A 26 10.50 17.68 15.38
CA CYS A 26 10.26 16.37 16.00
C CYS A 26 10.51 15.24 15.01
N PHE A 27 9.87 15.26 13.84
CA PHE A 27 10.04 14.23 12.82
C PHE A 27 11.50 14.12 12.36
N LYS A 28 12.09 15.26 11.99
CA LYS A 28 13.47 15.31 11.48
C LYS A 28 14.46 14.78 12.50
N ASN A 29 14.37 15.22 13.75
CA ASN A 29 15.27 14.77 14.81
C ASN A 29 15.09 13.28 15.12
N THR A 30 13.84 12.78 15.17
CA THR A 30 13.57 11.36 15.44
C THR A 30 14.14 10.48 14.33
N THR A 31 13.96 10.84 13.06
CA THR A 31 14.42 10.02 11.93
C THR A 31 15.93 10.12 11.70
N GLN A 32 16.54 11.30 11.85
CA GLN A 32 17.99 11.47 11.72
C GLN A 32 18.80 10.79 12.82
N ASN A 33 18.26 10.70 14.04
CA ASN A 33 18.92 10.05 15.17
C ASN A 33 18.48 8.60 15.35
N PHE A 34 17.68 8.06 14.44
CA PHE A 34 17.30 6.65 14.46
C PHE A 34 18.48 5.79 13.99
N ASP A 35 18.87 4.83 14.83
CA ASP A 35 20.02 3.93 14.65
C ASP A 35 19.62 2.52 14.22
N GLY A 36 18.36 2.31 13.83
CA GLY A 36 17.87 1.02 13.32
C GLY A 36 18.28 0.78 11.86
N ASP A 37 18.11 -0.46 11.41
CA ASP A 37 18.54 -0.89 10.08
C ASP A 37 17.62 -0.37 8.96
N TYR A 38 16.31 -0.25 9.22
CA TYR A 38 15.29 0.03 8.20
C TYR A 38 14.30 1.11 8.63
N ILE A 39 13.91 1.94 7.66
CA ILE A 39 12.74 2.82 7.76
C ILE A 39 11.70 2.36 6.74
N VAL A 40 10.48 2.05 7.19
CA VAL A 40 9.35 1.78 6.31
C VAL A 40 8.50 3.04 6.21
N ASN A 41 8.55 3.72 5.07
CA ASN A 41 7.74 4.90 4.83
C ASN A 41 6.27 4.50 4.63
N CYS A 42 5.42 4.85 5.59
CA CYS A 42 3.98 4.65 5.53
C CYS A 42 3.21 5.99 5.48
N VAL A 43 3.93 7.09 5.24
CA VAL A 43 3.37 8.44 5.17
C VAL A 43 3.22 8.86 3.71
N GLY A 44 2.09 9.46 3.38
CA GLY A 44 1.81 10.01 2.06
C GLY A 44 0.47 10.73 2.03
N ALA A 45 0.32 11.61 1.06
CA ALA A 45 -0.92 12.31 0.77
C ALA A 45 -1.74 11.51 -0.24
N ILE A 46 -3.06 11.48 -0.05
CA ILE A 46 -4.02 10.83 -0.94
C ILE A 46 -5.20 11.77 -1.23
N HIS A 47 -5.83 11.63 -2.40
CA HIS A 47 -6.96 12.46 -2.84
C HIS A 47 -8.10 12.59 -1.82
N GLN A 48 -8.38 11.53 -1.06
CA GLN A 48 -9.46 11.52 -0.08
C GLN A 48 -9.20 12.44 1.11
N ARG A 49 -7.98 12.98 1.27
CA ARG A 49 -7.57 13.77 2.44
C ARG A 49 -7.02 15.16 2.11
N THR A 50 -6.46 15.36 0.93
CA THR A 50 -5.81 16.64 0.58
C THR A 50 -5.63 16.77 -0.94
N ASN A 51 -5.41 18.02 -1.37
CA ASN A 51 -4.97 18.35 -2.73
C ASN A 51 -3.49 18.80 -2.76
N GLN A 52 -2.74 18.63 -1.66
CA GLN A 52 -1.31 18.94 -1.58
C GLN A 52 -0.54 17.63 -1.50
N PHE A 53 0.21 17.31 -2.54
CA PHE A 53 0.86 16.03 -2.73
C PHE A 53 2.39 16.08 -2.64
N ASP A 54 2.98 17.24 -2.34
CA ASP A 54 4.44 17.41 -2.29
C ASP A 54 5.13 16.42 -1.35
N ILE A 55 4.49 16.08 -0.23
CA ILE A 55 5.00 15.10 0.72
C ILE A 55 5.28 13.73 0.08
N ASN A 56 4.60 13.39 -1.01
CA ASN A 56 4.76 12.09 -1.66
C ASN A 56 6.15 11.92 -2.30
N TRP A 57 6.80 13.03 -2.70
CA TRP A 57 8.15 13.00 -3.27
C TRP A 57 9.20 13.65 -2.36
N GLU A 58 8.87 14.71 -1.63
CA GLU A 58 9.80 15.35 -0.71
C GLU A 58 10.24 14.45 0.44
N LEU A 59 9.30 13.71 1.04
CA LEU A 59 9.62 12.86 2.19
C LEU A 59 10.55 11.70 1.85
N PRO A 60 10.31 10.86 0.83
CA PRO A 60 11.25 9.79 0.51
C PRO A 60 12.63 10.31 0.10
N GLN A 61 12.71 11.40 -0.66
CA GLN A 61 13.96 12.05 -0.98
C GLN A 61 14.71 12.49 0.28
N TRP A 62 14.02 13.20 1.17
CA TRP A 62 14.61 13.67 2.42
C TRP A 62 15.10 12.52 3.32
N LEU A 63 14.35 11.43 3.42
CA LEU A 63 14.76 10.25 4.20
C LEU A 63 16.04 9.64 3.64
N ASP A 64 16.13 9.45 2.33
CA ASP A 64 17.30 8.88 1.66
C ASP A 64 18.56 9.75 1.86
N GLU A 65 18.42 11.08 1.76
CA GLU A 65 19.52 12.04 1.89
C GLU A 65 19.97 12.29 3.34
N ASN A 66 19.11 12.06 4.34
CA ASN A 66 19.33 12.50 5.72
C ASN A 66 19.36 11.38 6.76
N THR A 67 19.25 10.12 6.35
CA THR A 67 19.36 8.97 7.23
C THR A 67 20.36 7.96 6.68
N ASN A 68 20.91 7.12 7.55
CA ASN A 68 21.79 6.02 7.13
C ASN A 68 21.05 4.67 7.02
N CYS A 69 19.72 4.68 7.18
CA CYS A 69 18.90 3.49 7.15
C CYS A 69 18.58 3.06 5.71
N LYS A 70 18.33 1.78 5.53
CA LYS A 70 17.67 1.26 4.33
C LYS A 70 16.18 1.63 4.36
N ILE A 71 15.66 2.18 3.26
CA ILE A 71 14.31 2.75 3.23
C ILE A 71 13.41 1.94 2.30
N ILE A 72 12.24 1.54 2.79
CA ILE A 72 11.21 0.89 1.98
C ILE A 72 10.11 1.91 1.69
N HIS A 73 9.88 2.21 0.41
CA HIS A 73 8.91 3.20 -0.06
C HIS A 73 7.75 2.54 -0.82
N PRO A 74 6.48 2.92 -0.55
CA PRO A 74 5.33 2.39 -1.28
C PRO A 74 5.14 3.10 -2.62
N GLY A 75 5.26 2.37 -3.74
CA GLY A 75 4.78 2.77 -5.05
C GLY A 75 3.30 2.41 -5.25
N THR A 76 2.68 2.87 -6.33
CA THR A 76 1.25 2.68 -6.61
C THR A 76 0.96 2.52 -8.10
N ASP A 77 -0.16 1.85 -8.43
CA ASP A 77 -0.72 1.78 -9.79
C ASP A 77 -1.16 3.17 -10.32
N CYS A 78 -1.46 4.10 -9.43
CA CYS A 78 -1.84 5.47 -9.80
C CYS A 78 -0.70 6.29 -10.42
N GLU A 79 0.54 5.83 -10.38
CA GLU A 79 1.65 6.47 -11.12
C GLU A 79 1.44 6.50 -12.63
N MET A 80 0.50 5.69 -13.15
CA MET A 80 0.08 5.70 -14.57
C MET A 80 -0.97 6.77 -14.87
N ASP A 81 -1.55 7.40 -13.85
CA ASP A 81 -2.57 8.42 -14.03
C ASP A 81 -1.94 9.79 -14.36
N ASP A 82 -2.65 10.58 -15.15
CA ASP A 82 -2.26 11.95 -15.50
C ASP A 82 -2.98 12.95 -14.60
N ASP A 83 -2.80 12.78 -13.28
CA ASP A 83 -3.30 13.68 -12.25
C ASP A 83 -2.20 14.06 -11.26
N ASP A 84 -2.45 15.06 -10.42
CA ASP A 84 -1.45 15.59 -9.48
C ASP A 84 -0.97 14.52 -8.48
N TYR A 85 -1.84 13.61 -8.06
CA TYR A 85 -1.46 12.52 -7.17
C TYR A 85 -0.56 11.51 -7.87
N GLY A 86 -0.98 11.00 -9.02
CA GLY A 86 -0.20 10.07 -9.83
C GLY A 86 1.17 10.65 -10.20
N ASN A 87 1.19 11.92 -10.63
CA ASN A 87 2.41 12.67 -10.91
C ASN A 87 3.34 12.75 -9.70
N SER A 88 2.83 13.09 -8.51
CA SER A 88 3.63 13.19 -7.29
C SER A 88 4.28 11.85 -6.90
N LYS A 89 3.56 10.75 -7.08
CA LYS A 89 4.06 9.40 -6.82
C LYS A 89 5.09 8.96 -7.85
N ARG A 90 4.86 9.30 -9.13
CA ARG A 90 5.81 9.02 -10.22
C ARG A 90 7.12 9.77 -10.04
N ILE A 91 7.09 11.06 -9.68
CA ILE A 91 8.28 11.87 -9.36
C ILE A 91 9.14 11.17 -8.29
N ALA A 92 8.51 10.69 -7.19
CA ALA A 92 9.20 9.94 -6.15
C ALA A 92 9.89 8.68 -6.70
N SER A 93 9.15 7.86 -7.46
CA SER A 93 9.67 6.61 -8.01
C SER A 93 10.81 6.85 -9.00
N GLU A 94 10.71 7.86 -9.86
CA GLU A 94 11.76 8.22 -10.84
C GLU A 94 13.01 8.74 -10.13
N TRP A 95 12.85 9.59 -9.10
CA TRP A 95 13.98 10.08 -8.32
C TRP A 95 14.70 8.93 -7.59
N ILE A 96 13.96 8.03 -6.92
CA ILE A 96 14.54 6.88 -6.21
C ILE A 96 15.34 6.01 -7.20
N LYS A 97 14.80 5.72 -8.37
CA LYS A 97 15.47 4.90 -9.38
C LYS A 97 16.72 5.53 -9.98
N SER A 98 16.77 6.85 -10.09
CA SER A 98 17.88 7.57 -10.73
C SER A 98 18.94 8.07 -9.76
N SER A 99 18.56 8.39 -8.53
CA SER A 99 19.39 9.14 -7.57
C SER A 99 19.36 8.59 -6.16
N GLY A 100 18.36 7.79 -5.79
CA GLY A 100 18.24 7.18 -4.47
C GLY A 100 19.38 6.19 -4.23
N GLN A 101 19.91 6.18 -3.01
CA GLN A 101 21.05 5.34 -2.63
C GLN A 101 20.64 4.20 -1.69
N ASN A 102 19.73 4.50 -0.77
CA ASN A 102 19.32 3.58 0.29
C ASN A 102 17.82 3.24 0.25
N THR A 103 17.10 3.64 -0.82
CA THR A 103 15.66 3.44 -0.92
C THR A 103 15.29 2.40 -1.96
N LYS A 104 14.40 1.47 -1.58
CA LYS A 104 13.75 0.54 -2.51
C LYS A 104 12.24 0.71 -2.50
N ILE A 105 11.63 0.47 -3.67
CA ILE A 105 10.20 0.67 -3.91
C ILE A 105 9.49 -0.69 -3.94
N ILE A 106 8.39 -0.80 -3.18
CA ILE A 106 7.42 -1.88 -3.35
C ILE A 106 6.17 -1.27 -3.99
N LYS A 107 5.99 -1.49 -5.30
CA LYS A 107 4.88 -0.94 -6.06
C LYS A 107 3.71 -1.92 -6.13
N THR A 108 2.54 -1.49 -5.74
CA THR A 108 1.27 -2.20 -5.89
C THR A 108 0.09 -1.29 -5.54
N SER A 109 -1.11 -1.67 -5.97
CA SER A 109 -2.34 -1.14 -5.38
C SER A 109 -2.66 -1.88 -4.09
N ILE A 110 -3.11 -1.17 -3.05
CA ILE A 110 -3.26 -1.75 -1.70
C ILE A 110 -4.72 -1.80 -1.27
N LEU A 111 -5.13 -2.94 -0.69
CA LEU A 111 -6.43 -3.16 -0.06
C LEU A 111 -6.24 -3.61 1.40
N GLY A 112 -6.94 -2.97 2.35
CA GLY A 112 -6.87 -3.41 3.75
C GLY A 112 -7.67 -2.52 4.70
N PRO A 113 -7.67 -2.88 5.99
CA PRO A 113 -8.43 -2.16 7.00
C PRO A 113 -7.85 -0.79 7.30
N GLU A 114 -8.72 0.15 7.65
CA GLU A 114 -8.38 1.47 8.16
C GLU A 114 -8.72 1.57 9.65
N LEU A 115 -7.90 2.32 10.41
CA LEU A 115 -8.16 2.49 11.84
C LEU A 115 -9.25 3.54 12.15
N ASN A 116 -9.30 4.61 11.37
CA ASN A 116 -10.04 5.82 11.76
C ASN A 116 -11.02 6.31 10.68
N THR A 117 -11.03 5.74 9.50
CA THR A 117 -11.90 6.17 8.41
C THR A 117 -12.52 4.97 7.68
N LYS A 118 -13.47 5.25 6.78
CA LYS A 118 -14.08 4.28 5.88
C LYS A 118 -13.92 4.73 4.41
N ALA A 119 -12.80 5.37 4.11
CA ALA A 119 -12.54 5.94 2.79
C ALA A 119 -11.96 4.89 1.82
N SER A 120 -11.28 3.84 2.33
CA SER A 120 -10.78 2.75 1.49
C SER A 120 -11.91 1.85 1.00
N LEU A 121 -11.68 1.21 -0.14
CA LEU A 121 -12.67 0.32 -0.77
C LEU A 121 -13.16 -0.78 0.18
N MET A 122 -12.26 -1.38 0.95
CA MET A 122 -12.60 -2.47 1.87
C MET A 122 -13.52 -1.99 2.99
N GLU A 123 -13.13 -0.95 3.72
CA GLU A 123 -13.93 -0.42 4.82
C GLU A 123 -15.24 0.20 4.35
N TRP A 124 -15.20 0.89 3.20
CA TRP A 124 -16.43 1.37 2.57
C TRP A 124 -17.37 0.21 2.27
N PHE A 125 -16.90 -0.86 1.60
CA PHE A 125 -17.74 -2.02 1.26
C PHE A 125 -18.29 -2.72 2.50
N LEU A 126 -17.44 -2.98 3.49
CA LEU A 126 -17.85 -3.64 4.72
C LEU A 126 -18.82 -2.79 5.58
N SER A 127 -18.93 -1.51 5.31
CA SER A 127 -19.91 -0.62 5.97
C SER A 127 -21.25 -0.52 5.24
N GLN A 128 -21.38 -1.09 4.03
CA GLN A 128 -22.61 -1.03 3.25
C GLN A 128 -23.65 -2.03 3.75
N THR A 129 -24.91 -1.82 3.34
CA THR A 129 -26.02 -2.75 3.48
C THR A 129 -26.87 -2.69 2.20
N GLY A 130 -27.55 -3.80 1.85
CA GLY A 130 -28.41 -3.84 0.67
C GLY A 130 -27.63 -3.84 -0.64
N ASP A 131 -28.06 -3.05 -1.62
CA ASP A 131 -27.56 -3.07 -2.98
C ASP A 131 -26.29 -2.23 -3.15
N VAL A 132 -25.26 -2.81 -3.75
CA VAL A 132 -23.98 -2.15 -4.07
C VAL A 132 -23.61 -2.44 -5.54
N ASN A 133 -23.17 -1.44 -6.27
CA ASN A 133 -22.69 -1.61 -7.64
C ASN A 133 -21.24 -2.13 -7.65
N GLY A 134 -21.01 -3.20 -8.42
CA GLY A 134 -19.68 -3.74 -8.70
C GLY A 134 -19.37 -3.61 -10.19
N TYR A 135 -18.27 -2.92 -10.55
CA TYR A 135 -17.91 -2.68 -11.95
C TYR A 135 -17.22 -3.91 -12.55
N SER A 136 -17.88 -4.54 -13.55
CA SER A 136 -17.41 -5.75 -14.23
C SER A 136 -16.23 -5.51 -15.17
N GLU A 137 -16.10 -4.28 -15.71
CA GLU A 137 -15.05 -3.89 -16.65
C GLU A 137 -13.97 -2.98 -16.03
N CYS A 138 -13.94 -2.85 -14.69
CA CYS A 138 -12.87 -2.17 -13.96
C CYS A 138 -11.92 -3.19 -13.36
N TYR A 139 -10.77 -3.40 -14.00
CA TYR A 139 -9.80 -4.40 -13.61
C TYR A 139 -8.73 -3.85 -12.66
N TRP A 140 -8.32 -4.72 -11.74
CA TRP A 140 -7.36 -4.44 -10.68
C TRP A 140 -6.61 -5.74 -10.31
N ASN A 141 -5.33 -5.65 -9.94
CA ASN A 141 -4.52 -6.77 -9.50
C ASN A 141 -3.61 -6.42 -8.32
N GLY A 142 -4.10 -5.60 -7.42
CA GLY A 142 -3.36 -5.21 -6.23
C GLY A 142 -3.31 -6.30 -5.15
N ASN A 143 -2.81 -5.91 -4.00
CA ASN A 143 -2.51 -6.80 -2.89
C ASN A 143 -3.10 -6.29 -1.58
N THR A 144 -3.23 -7.19 -0.58
CA THR A 144 -3.62 -6.75 0.76
C THR A 144 -2.47 -6.02 1.47
N THR A 145 -2.82 -5.17 2.43
CA THR A 145 -1.83 -4.50 3.31
C THR A 145 -0.96 -5.49 4.08
N LEU A 146 -1.48 -6.70 4.39
CA LEU A 146 -0.71 -7.76 5.00
C LEU A 146 0.29 -8.38 4.01
N THR A 147 -0.09 -8.60 2.75
CA THR A 147 0.83 -9.07 1.71
C THR A 147 1.97 -8.08 1.50
N TRP A 148 1.66 -6.78 1.46
CA TRP A 148 2.68 -5.74 1.40
C TRP A 148 3.63 -5.77 2.62
N ALA A 149 3.08 -5.94 3.84
CA ALA A 149 3.90 -6.06 5.06
C ALA A 149 4.79 -7.31 5.04
N LYS A 150 4.27 -8.45 4.55
CA LYS A 150 5.06 -9.69 4.34
C LYS A 150 6.22 -9.43 3.37
N PHE A 151 5.97 -8.66 2.30
CA PHE A 151 7.01 -8.32 1.33
C PHE A 151 8.03 -7.31 1.88
N CYS A 152 7.65 -6.40 2.75
CA CYS A 152 8.62 -5.58 3.48
C CYS A 152 9.65 -6.44 4.23
N LEU A 153 9.18 -7.47 4.94
CA LEU A 153 10.08 -8.38 5.66
C LEU A 153 10.95 -9.20 4.69
N HIS A 154 10.36 -9.69 3.58
CA HIS A 154 11.13 -10.37 2.52
C HIS A 154 12.25 -9.47 1.99
N LEU A 155 11.93 -8.21 1.67
CA LEU A 155 12.90 -7.23 1.18
C LEU A 155 14.00 -6.94 2.21
N MET A 156 13.67 -6.88 3.50
CA MET A 156 14.67 -6.71 4.58
C MET A 156 15.68 -7.85 4.61
N TYR A 157 15.24 -9.10 4.43
CA TYR A 157 16.15 -10.26 4.39
C TYR A 157 16.94 -10.40 3.10
N ASN A 158 16.42 -9.88 2.00
CA ASN A 158 16.99 -10.06 0.65
C ASN A 158 17.45 -8.73 0.03
N TRP A 159 17.76 -7.73 0.84
CA TRP A 159 18.03 -6.36 0.38
C TRP A 159 19.02 -6.27 -0.77
N GLU A 160 20.13 -6.98 -0.68
CA GLU A 160 21.22 -6.87 -1.66
C GLU A 160 20.91 -7.59 -2.99
N SER A 161 19.97 -8.55 -2.98
CA SER A 161 19.59 -9.34 -4.17
C SER A 161 18.36 -8.82 -4.88
N GLU A 162 17.55 -7.99 -4.23
CA GLU A 162 16.35 -7.41 -4.82
C GLU A 162 16.66 -6.14 -5.62
N GLU A 163 15.84 -5.87 -6.62
CA GLU A 163 15.95 -4.66 -7.46
C GLU A 163 15.51 -3.41 -6.68
N VAL A 164 15.82 -2.22 -7.22
CA VAL A 164 15.40 -0.94 -6.64
C VAL A 164 13.87 -0.81 -6.61
N GLU A 165 13.18 -1.36 -7.61
CA GLU A 165 11.72 -1.38 -7.68
C GLU A 165 11.21 -2.82 -7.87
N THR A 166 10.41 -3.30 -6.92
CA THR A 166 9.66 -4.54 -7.07
C THR A 166 8.18 -4.22 -7.23
N ILE A 167 7.59 -4.74 -8.29
CA ILE A 167 6.16 -4.59 -8.59
C ILE A 167 5.46 -5.90 -8.22
N LEU A 168 4.61 -5.85 -7.21
CA LEU A 168 3.83 -7.01 -6.76
C LEU A 168 2.60 -7.18 -7.65
N GLU A 169 2.62 -8.20 -8.48
CA GLU A 169 1.50 -8.58 -9.35
C GLU A 169 0.59 -9.56 -8.62
N GLY A 170 -0.58 -9.09 -8.23
CA GLY A 170 -1.66 -9.93 -7.70
C GLY A 170 -2.54 -10.53 -8.80
N GLU A 171 -3.56 -11.27 -8.38
CA GLU A 171 -4.56 -11.82 -9.29
C GLU A 171 -5.37 -10.70 -9.96
N ARG A 172 -5.49 -10.77 -11.31
CA ARG A 172 -6.32 -9.82 -12.06
C ARG A 172 -7.80 -10.15 -11.85
N VAL A 173 -8.51 -9.23 -11.21
CA VAL A 173 -9.95 -9.34 -10.95
C VAL A 173 -10.66 -8.04 -11.35
N SER A 174 -11.95 -8.12 -11.66
CA SER A 174 -12.77 -6.91 -11.78
C SER A 174 -13.16 -6.38 -10.39
N LYS A 175 -13.55 -5.11 -10.28
CA LYS A 175 -14.10 -4.56 -9.03
C LYS A 175 -15.34 -5.33 -8.57
N TYR A 176 -16.15 -5.85 -9.51
CA TYR A 176 -17.27 -6.73 -9.20
C TYR A 176 -16.79 -8.02 -8.51
N GLN A 177 -15.82 -8.72 -9.09
CA GLN A 177 -15.24 -9.95 -8.51
C GLN A 177 -14.57 -9.68 -7.16
N LEU A 178 -13.84 -8.56 -7.02
CA LEU A 178 -13.25 -8.13 -5.76
C LEU A 178 -14.31 -7.99 -4.66
N LEU A 179 -15.43 -7.32 -4.93
CA LEU A 179 -16.51 -7.14 -3.96
C LEU A 179 -17.20 -8.45 -3.61
N LEU A 180 -17.38 -9.36 -4.58
CA LEU A 180 -17.90 -10.71 -4.31
C LEU A 180 -16.97 -11.52 -3.40
N THR A 181 -15.66 -11.44 -3.62
CA THR A 181 -14.67 -12.12 -2.77
C THR A 181 -14.66 -11.55 -1.36
N LEU A 182 -14.71 -10.22 -1.22
CA LEU A 182 -14.86 -9.57 0.09
C LEU A 182 -16.14 -10.00 0.81
N LYS A 183 -17.29 -10.02 0.09
CA LYS A 183 -18.57 -10.49 0.62
C LYS A 183 -18.47 -11.91 1.17
N GLU A 184 -17.85 -12.81 0.43
CA GLU A 184 -17.68 -14.20 0.82
C GLU A 184 -16.79 -14.33 2.06
N VAL A 185 -15.57 -13.78 2.02
CA VAL A 185 -14.57 -13.91 3.08
C VAL A 185 -15.06 -13.28 4.40
N TYR A 186 -15.74 -12.13 4.32
CA TYR A 186 -16.23 -11.42 5.51
C TYR A 186 -17.69 -11.75 5.88
N ASN A 187 -18.29 -12.77 5.27
CA ASN A 187 -19.66 -13.25 5.54
C ASN A 187 -20.73 -12.15 5.44
N ARG A 188 -20.60 -11.21 4.49
CA ARG A 188 -21.53 -10.11 4.29
C ARG A 188 -22.68 -10.52 3.35
N HIS A 189 -23.49 -11.48 3.80
CA HIS A 189 -24.63 -12.00 3.04
C HIS A 189 -25.79 -10.98 2.90
N ASP A 190 -25.78 -9.95 3.72
CA ASP A 190 -26.71 -8.81 3.72
C ASP A 190 -26.47 -7.81 2.56
N ILE A 191 -25.33 -7.93 1.85
CA ILE A 191 -24.98 -7.05 0.73
C ILE A 191 -25.27 -7.79 -0.59
N TYR A 192 -25.99 -7.15 -1.50
CA TYR A 192 -26.19 -7.62 -2.86
C TYR A 192 -25.35 -6.83 -3.84
N VAL A 193 -24.34 -7.46 -4.46
CA VAL A 193 -23.46 -6.81 -5.42
C VAL A 193 -24.06 -6.94 -6.82
N LYS A 194 -24.42 -5.80 -7.43
CA LYS A 194 -24.98 -5.72 -8.79
C LYS A 194 -23.87 -5.47 -9.80
N PRO A 195 -23.74 -6.28 -10.87
CA PRO A 195 -22.78 -6.00 -11.92
C PRO A 195 -23.16 -4.75 -12.71
N VAL A 196 -22.14 -3.93 -13.01
CA VAL A 196 -22.29 -2.71 -13.85
C VAL A 196 -21.11 -2.68 -14.83
N ASP A 197 -21.42 -2.55 -16.13
CA ASP A 197 -20.41 -2.72 -17.19
C ASP A 197 -19.57 -1.45 -17.47
N LYS A 198 -19.88 -0.33 -16.87
CA LYS A 198 -19.14 0.94 -17.05
C LYS A 198 -18.78 1.56 -15.71
N PRO A 199 -17.64 2.26 -15.65
CA PRO A 199 -16.66 2.54 -16.69
C PRO A 199 -15.79 1.33 -17.05
N ILE A 200 -15.08 1.38 -18.20
CA ILE A 200 -14.04 0.42 -18.60
C ILE A 200 -12.70 0.99 -18.19
N ILE A 201 -12.05 0.37 -17.21
CA ILE A 201 -10.78 0.84 -16.65
C ILE A 201 -9.87 -0.36 -16.40
N ASN A 202 -8.58 -0.24 -16.73
CA ASN A 202 -7.58 -1.24 -16.38
C ASN A 202 -6.48 -0.58 -15.53
N LYS A 203 -6.41 -1.00 -14.26
CA LYS A 203 -5.40 -0.57 -13.28
C LYS A 203 -4.45 -1.71 -12.90
N CYS A 204 -4.35 -2.73 -13.75
CA CYS A 204 -3.44 -3.83 -13.51
C CYS A 204 -2.00 -3.40 -13.79
N LEU A 205 -1.11 -3.74 -12.88
CA LEU A 205 0.33 -3.62 -13.04
C LEU A 205 0.90 -4.92 -13.64
N GLU A 206 1.86 -4.79 -14.55
CA GLU A 206 2.71 -5.92 -14.95
C GLU A 206 3.89 -5.98 -13.98
N GLY A 207 3.97 -7.05 -13.22
CA GLY A 207 4.90 -7.16 -12.11
C GLY A 207 6.06 -8.13 -12.35
N ASN A 208 7.15 -7.90 -11.64
CA ASN A 208 8.30 -8.82 -11.57
C ASN A 208 8.22 -9.80 -10.39
N PHE A 209 7.24 -9.64 -9.50
CA PHE A 209 6.99 -10.56 -8.39
C PHE A 209 5.50 -10.94 -8.30
N LYS A 210 5.18 -12.23 -8.51
CA LYS A 210 3.79 -12.72 -8.42
C LYS A 210 3.42 -13.10 -6.99
N THR A 211 2.23 -12.66 -6.59
CA THR A 211 1.68 -12.97 -5.25
C THR A 211 0.56 -14.02 -5.32
N SER A 212 0.07 -14.47 -4.17
CA SER A 212 -1.06 -15.41 -4.10
C SER A 212 -2.36 -14.78 -4.61
N ASN A 213 -3.36 -15.64 -4.91
CA ASN A 213 -4.67 -15.16 -5.34
C ASN A 213 -5.36 -14.31 -4.27
N LEU A 214 -6.28 -13.46 -4.71
CA LEU A 214 -6.96 -12.48 -3.87
C LEU A 214 -7.68 -13.12 -2.67
N LYS A 215 -8.39 -14.24 -2.88
CA LYS A 215 -9.14 -14.91 -1.82
C LYS A 215 -8.23 -15.38 -0.70
N SER A 216 -7.11 -16.02 -1.03
CA SER A 216 -6.10 -16.45 -0.06
C SER A 216 -5.53 -15.27 0.72
N GLN A 217 -5.21 -14.16 0.04
CA GLN A 217 -4.71 -12.95 0.70
C GLN A 217 -5.73 -12.35 1.67
N LEU A 218 -7.02 -12.35 1.33
CA LEU A 218 -8.09 -11.83 2.20
C LEU A 218 -8.35 -12.73 3.41
N ILE A 219 -8.30 -14.05 3.25
CA ILE A 219 -8.39 -15.01 4.35
C ILE A 219 -7.23 -14.80 5.33
N ASP A 220 -6.01 -14.70 4.83
CA ASP A 220 -4.82 -14.42 5.63
C ASP A 220 -4.96 -13.09 6.40
N LEU A 221 -5.44 -12.04 5.71
CA LEU A 221 -5.65 -10.73 6.29
C LEU A 221 -6.69 -10.78 7.42
N GLN A 222 -7.84 -11.43 7.18
CA GLN A 222 -8.91 -11.60 8.17
C GLN A 222 -8.42 -12.36 9.40
N TYR A 223 -7.72 -13.46 9.20
CA TYR A 223 -7.13 -14.23 10.31
C TYR A 223 -6.15 -13.39 11.12
N PHE A 224 -5.23 -12.71 10.45
CA PHE A 224 -4.20 -11.89 11.10
C PHE A 224 -4.76 -10.67 11.83
N THR A 225 -5.86 -10.08 11.34
CA THR A 225 -6.49 -8.92 12.00
C THR A 225 -7.25 -9.32 13.25
N ASN A 226 -7.81 -10.55 13.29
CA ASN A 226 -8.60 -11.07 14.41
C ASN A 226 -7.74 -11.81 15.47
N ALA A 227 -6.48 -12.10 15.19
CA ALA A 227 -5.51 -12.66 16.13
C ALA A 227 -4.85 -11.54 16.96
#